data_8451dea7cd32fa5d575af4fe1d764ca2
#
_entry.id   8451dea7cd32fa5d575af4fe1d764ca2
#
_cell.length_a   1.000
_cell.length_b   1.000
_cell.length_c   1.000
_cell.angle_alpha   90.00
_cell.angle_beta   90.00
_cell.angle_gamma   90.00
#
_symmetry.space_group_name_H-M   'P 1'
#
loop_
_entity.id
_entity.type
_entity.pdbx_description
1 polymer ?
#
loop_
_entity_poly.entity_id
_entity_poly.type
_entity_poly.pdbx_seq_one_letter_code
_entity_poly.pdbx_strand_id
1 'polypeptide(L)'
;TEYGAILMDPPYHAHAFDGALAVIYNQGTKENSGIFSQSQGWLILAEALRGHGERAFTYFMENSPAAQNDCAEIRRLEPYCYGQFTEGKASKHFGRSHVHWLTGTASTVMVGCVEGILGLRPDLEGLRLSPSVPKSWKHFEIEKVFRGKQLHISVENPDEKESGCCSLVLNGQKLADNYIPENLLQDKNEVVLTL
;
A
#
# COMPACT_ATOMS: atom_id res chain seq x y z
N THR A 1 -7.90 3.06 -12.70
CA THR A 1 -9.12 3.88 -12.53
C THR A 1 -9.03 4.67 -11.24
N GLU A 2 -9.89 5.65 -11.06
CA GLU A 2 -10.02 6.44 -9.83
C GLU A 2 -10.44 5.63 -8.58
N TYR A 3 -10.78 4.34 -8.76
CA TYR A 3 -11.17 3.42 -7.68
C TYR A 3 -10.19 2.25 -7.54
N GLY A 4 -9.08 2.29 -8.24
CA GLY A 4 -8.04 1.26 -8.25
C GLY A 4 -7.81 0.61 -9.62
N ALA A 5 -6.91 -0.36 -9.67
CA ALA A 5 -6.57 -1.12 -10.85
C ALA A 5 -7.55 -2.28 -11.06
N ILE A 6 -8.04 -2.44 -12.30
CA ILE A 6 -8.86 -3.59 -12.71
C ILE A 6 -7.98 -4.83 -12.90
N LEU A 7 -8.56 -6.02 -12.65
CA LEU A 7 -7.82 -7.28 -12.76
C LEU A 7 -7.44 -7.64 -14.18
N MET A 8 -8.26 -7.28 -15.15
CA MET A 8 -8.01 -7.55 -16.58
C MET A 8 -8.78 -6.58 -17.46
N ASP A 9 -8.28 -6.36 -18.68
CA ASP A 9 -8.91 -5.59 -19.74
C ASP A 9 -8.53 -6.15 -21.10
N PRO A 10 -9.48 -6.49 -21.98
CA PRO A 10 -10.93 -6.42 -21.81
C PRO A 10 -11.50 -7.54 -20.91
N PRO A 11 -12.77 -7.39 -20.43
CA PRO A 11 -13.46 -8.48 -19.74
C PRO A 11 -13.76 -9.65 -20.65
N TYR A 12 -13.86 -10.85 -20.07
CA TYR A 12 -14.36 -11.99 -20.80
C TYR A 12 -15.84 -11.81 -21.15
N HIS A 13 -16.18 -12.13 -22.40
CA HIS A 13 -17.57 -12.27 -22.85
C HIS A 13 -18.05 -13.71 -22.57
N ALA A 14 -19.38 -13.89 -22.53
CA ALA A 14 -19.99 -15.20 -22.34
C ALA A 14 -19.58 -16.14 -23.48
N HIS A 15 -18.59 -16.96 -23.21
CA HIS A 15 -18.12 -18.05 -24.09
C HIS A 15 -18.13 -19.36 -23.34
N ALA A 16 -17.67 -20.43 -24.01
CA ALA A 16 -17.59 -21.74 -23.41
C ALA A 16 -16.92 -21.67 -22.03
N PHE A 17 -17.61 -22.22 -21.05
CA PHE A 17 -17.21 -22.31 -19.65
C PHE A 17 -15.81 -22.96 -19.47
N ASP A 18 -15.38 -23.71 -20.48
CA ASP A 18 -14.10 -24.41 -20.53
C ASP A 18 -12.88 -23.48 -20.70
N GLY A 19 -13.10 -22.20 -21.07
CA GLY A 19 -12.00 -21.26 -21.34
C GLY A 19 -11.52 -20.50 -20.13
N ALA A 20 -12.42 -20.02 -19.29
CA ALA A 20 -12.08 -19.26 -18.10
C ALA A 20 -13.24 -19.21 -17.08
N LEU A 21 -12.96 -19.54 -15.83
CA LEU A 21 -13.97 -19.44 -14.75
C LEU A 21 -14.48 -18.02 -14.54
N ALA A 22 -13.71 -17.00 -14.90
CA ALA A 22 -14.12 -15.61 -14.78
C ALA A 22 -15.41 -15.27 -15.53
N VAL A 23 -15.79 -16.02 -16.57
CA VAL A 23 -17.03 -15.81 -17.33
C VAL A 23 -18.33 -16.05 -16.52
N ILE A 24 -18.24 -16.69 -15.35
CA ILE A 24 -19.41 -16.81 -14.44
C ILE A 24 -19.82 -15.48 -13.82
N TYR A 25 -18.91 -14.51 -13.80
CA TYR A 25 -19.18 -13.16 -13.29
C TYR A 25 -19.55 -12.21 -14.43
N ASN A 26 -20.47 -11.30 -14.15
CA ASN A 26 -20.78 -10.22 -15.07
C ASN A 26 -19.53 -9.38 -15.35
N GLN A 27 -19.43 -8.84 -16.55
CA GLN A 27 -18.34 -7.95 -16.94
C GLN A 27 -18.23 -6.75 -15.97
N GLY A 28 -17.01 -6.46 -15.56
CA GLY A 28 -16.71 -5.42 -14.57
C GLY A 28 -16.95 -5.84 -13.12
N THR A 29 -17.21 -7.15 -12.85
CA THR A 29 -17.38 -7.62 -11.47
C THR A 29 -16.39 -8.73 -11.13
N LYS A 30 -15.96 -8.76 -9.85
CA LYS A 30 -15.03 -9.77 -9.31
C LYS A 30 -13.84 -10.01 -10.27
N GLU A 31 -13.56 -11.27 -10.59
CA GLU A 31 -12.45 -11.67 -11.44
C GLU A 31 -12.66 -11.32 -12.92
N ASN A 32 -13.88 -10.96 -13.33
CA ASN A 32 -14.14 -10.55 -14.71
C ASN A 32 -14.06 -9.02 -14.87
N SER A 33 -12.84 -8.48 -14.82
CA SER A 33 -12.57 -7.04 -15.00
C SER A 33 -13.08 -6.13 -13.86
N GLY A 34 -13.33 -6.71 -12.67
CA GLY A 34 -13.56 -5.95 -11.44
C GLY A 34 -12.27 -5.38 -10.86
N ILE A 35 -12.41 -4.44 -9.96
CA ILE A 35 -11.32 -3.91 -9.13
C ILE A 35 -11.32 -4.73 -7.84
N PHE A 36 -10.46 -5.73 -7.76
CA PHE A 36 -10.37 -6.59 -6.57
C PHE A 36 -9.51 -5.89 -5.51
N SER A 37 -10.09 -5.60 -4.36
CA SER A 37 -9.45 -4.69 -3.39
C SER A 37 -8.18 -5.29 -2.76
N GLN A 38 -8.16 -6.60 -2.49
CA GLN A 38 -6.99 -7.25 -1.89
C GLN A 38 -5.74 -7.14 -2.78
N SER A 39 -5.87 -7.27 -4.09
CA SER A 39 -4.75 -7.17 -5.02
C SER A 39 -4.15 -5.77 -5.11
N GLN A 40 -4.89 -4.73 -4.72
CA GLN A 40 -4.37 -3.37 -4.68
C GLN A 40 -3.24 -3.23 -3.66
N GLY A 41 -3.32 -3.94 -2.52
CA GLY A 41 -2.22 -3.95 -1.54
C GLY A 41 -0.92 -4.52 -2.10
N TRP A 42 -0.99 -5.54 -2.95
CA TRP A 42 0.19 -6.09 -3.64
C TRP A 42 0.75 -5.11 -4.68
N LEU A 43 -0.13 -4.39 -5.37
CA LEU A 43 0.27 -3.37 -6.34
C LEU A 43 0.98 -2.20 -5.66
N ILE A 44 0.44 -1.71 -4.53
CA ILE A 44 1.08 -0.68 -3.68
C ILE A 44 2.49 -1.14 -3.28
N LEU A 45 2.61 -2.35 -2.74
CA LEU A 45 3.89 -2.90 -2.33
C LEU A 45 4.87 -3.02 -3.51
N ALA A 46 4.42 -3.52 -4.65
CA ALA A 46 5.26 -3.69 -5.83
C ALA A 46 5.82 -2.37 -6.35
N GLU A 47 5.00 -1.32 -6.44
CA GLU A 47 5.48 0.01 -6.87
C GLU A 47 6.43 0.63 -5.85
N ALA A 48 6.13 0.49 -4.55
CA ALA A 48 7.02 0.96 -3.49
C ALA A 48 8.38 0.24 -3.52
N LEU A 49 8.40 -1.08 -3.72
CA LEU A 49 9.64 -1.86 -3.86
C LEU A 49 10.49 -1.44 -5.07
N ARG A 50 9.86 -0.89 -6.10
CA ARG A 50 10.53 -0.32 -7.27
C ARG A 50 10.99 1.12 -7.07
N GLY A 51 10.67 1.74 -5.95
CA GLY A 51 11.00 3.13 -5.65
C GLY A 51 10.05 4.16 -6.29
N HIS A 52 8.88 3.75 -6.74
CA HIS A 52 7.86 4.62 -7.35
C HIS A 52 6.88 5.12 -6.27
N GLY A 53 7.34 6.00 -5.40
CA GLY A 53 6.58 6.45 -4.22
C GLY A 53 5.29 7.19 -4.55
N GLU A 54 5.31 8.08 -5.54
CA GLU A 54 4.10 8.77 -6.01
C GLU A 54 3.02 7.79 -6.48
N ARG A 55 3.42 6.77 -7.25
CA ARG A 55 2.48 5.79 -7.79
C ARG A 55 1.94 4.86 -6.70
N ALA A 56 2.80 4.41 -5.80
CA ALA A 56 2.39 3.58 -4.66
C ALA A 56 1.35 4.30 -3.80
N PHE A 57 1.59 5.58 -3.50
CA PHE A 57 0.66 6.41 -2.74
C PHE A 57 -0.64 6.69 -3.51
N THR A 58 -0.57 6.93 -4.82
CA THR A 58 -1.76 7.08 -5.66
C THR A 58 -2.64 5.84 -5.59
N TYR A 59 -2.09 4.63 -5.76
CA TYR A 59 -2.85 3.39 -5.65
C TYR A 59 -3.43 3.15 -4.25
N PHE A 60 -2.70 3.57 -3.21
CA PHE A 60 -3.25 3.55 -1.85
C PHE A 60 -4.49 4.45 -1.72
N MET A 61 -4.42 5.70 -2.22
CA MET A 61 -5.53 6.65 -2.15
C MET A 61 -6.74 6.21 -2.97
N GLU A 62 -6.51 5.68 -4.19
CA GLU A 62 -7.56 5.12 -5.05
C GLU A 62 -8.30 3.94 -4.42
N ASN A 63 -7.62 3.14 -3.58
CA ASN A 63 -8.22 1.99 -2.89
C ASN A 63 -8.74 2.33 -1.48
N SER A 64 -8.39 3.49 -0.92
CA SER A 64 -8.74 3.87 0.46
C SER A 64 -10.21 4.25 0.60
N PRO A 65 -11.02 3.55 1.43
CA PRO A 65 -12.41 3.93 1.66
C PRO A 65 -12.57 5.35 2.20
N ALA A 66 -11.68 5.79 3.10
CA ALA A 66 -11.71 7.14 3.67
C ALA A 66 -11.47 8.22 2.61
N ALA A 67 -10.53 7.99 1.67
CA ALA A 67 -10.24 8.91 0.58
C ALA A 67 -11.38 8.99 -0.45
N GLN A 68 -12.28 8.02 -0.47
CA GLN A 68 -13.40 7.91 -1.40
C GLN A 68 -14.75 8.35 -0.78
N ASN A 69 -14.72 8.95 0.40
CA ASN A 69 -15.96 9.31 1.11
C ASN A 69 -16.77 10.40 0.40
N ASP A 70 -16.13 11.28 -0.38
CA ASP A 70 -16.80 12.31 -1.17
C ASP A 70 -17.66 11.76 -2.31
N CYS A 71 -17.49 10.49 -2.68
CA CYS A 71 -18.32 9.77 -3.64
C CYS A 71 -19.10 8.61 -3.01
N ALA A 72 -19.56 8.78 -1.78
CA ALA A 72 -20.27 7.74 -1.01
C ALA A 72 -21.52 7.19 -1.73
N GLU A 73 -22.26 8.02 -2.47
CA GLU A 73 -23.43 7.60 -3.26
C GLU A 73 -23.08 6.62 -4.37
N ILE A 74 -21.86 6.73 -4.94
CA ILE A 74 -21.35 5.81 -5.96
C ILE A 74 -20.78 4.58 -5.27
N ARG A 75 -19.88 4.80 -4.30
CA ARG A 75 -19.13 3.74 -3.62
C ARG A 75 -20.01 2.82 -2.80
N ARG A 76 -21.03 3.35 -2.14
CA ARG A 76 -21.91 2.62 -1.21
C ARG A 76 -21.14 1.77 -0.22
N LEU A 77 -20.11 2.37 0.37
CA LEU A 77 -19.13 1.76 1.26
C LEU A 77 -18.93 2.68 2.47
N GLU A 78 -18.85 2.10 3.65
CA GLU A 78 -18.48 2.85 4.85
C GLU A 78 -17.02 3.34 4.75
N PRO A 79 -16.71 4.58 5.21
CA PRO A 79 -15.37 5.18 5.03
C PRO A 79 -14.26 4.53 5.86
N TYR A 80 -14.58 3.52 6.65
CA TYR A 80 -13.67 2.81 7.55
C TYR A 80 -13.60 1.30 7.28
N CYS A 81 -14.19 0.82 6.18
CA CYS A 81 -14.16 -0.60 5.85
C CYS A 81 -13.81 -0.83 4.38
N TYR A 82 -13.12 -1.93 4.10
CA TYR A 82 -12.88 -2.37 2.74
C TYR A 82 -14.00 -3.30 2.26
N GLY A 83 -14.41 -3.14 0.99
CA GLY A 83 -15.16 -4.16 0.28
C GLY A 83 -14.22 -5.17 -0.39
N GLN A 84 -14.73 -6.32 -0.78
CA GLN A 84 -13.94 -7.33 -1.49
C GLN A 84 -13.55 -6.85 -2.88
N PHE A 85 -14.50 -6.23 -3.60
CA PHE A 85 -14.26 -5.67 -4.92
C PHE A 85 -15.12 -4.43 -5.17
N THR A 86 -14.69 -3.66 -6.14
CA THR A 86 -15.42 -2.54 -6.72
C THR A 86 -15.75 -2.86 -8.17
N GLU A 87 -16.93 -2.49 -8.65
CA GLU A 87 -17.31 -2.68 -10.04
C GLU A 87 -16.41 -1.84 -10.96
N GLY A 88 -15.81 -2.51 -11.95
CA GLY A 88 -14.92 -1.91 -12.95
C GLY A 88 -15.69 -1.21 -14.08
N LYS A 89 -14.94 -0.58 -15.00
CA LYS A 89 -15.48 0.24 -16.10
C LYS A 89 -16.45 -0.49 -17.04
N ALA A 90 -16.36 -1.82 -17.13
CA ALA A 90 -17.25 -2.64 -17.95
C ALA A 90 -18.65 -2.82 -17.32
N SER A 91 -18.83 -2.47 -16.06
CA SER A 91 -20.13 -2.50 -15.38
C SER A 91 -20.86 -1.17 -15.51
N LYS A 92 -22.20 -1.24 -15.64
CA LYS A 92 -23.08 -0.07 -15.56
C LYS A 92 -23.10 0.60 -14.17
N HIS A 93 -22.56 -0.06 -13.15
CA HIS A 93 -22.46 0.44 -11.79
C HIS A 93 -21.00 0.69 -11.40
N PHE A 94 -20.18 1.15 -12.34
CA PHE A 94 -18.79 1.46 -12.12
C PHE A 94 -18.56 2.27 -10.83
N GLY A 95 -17.61 1.85 -10.02
CA GLY A 95 -17.27 2.47 -8.75
C GLY A 95 -18.01 1.90 -7.52
N ARG A 96 -19.09 1.12 -7.71
CA ARG A 96 -19.83 0.55 -6.59
C ARG A 96 -19.06 -0.58 -5.93
N SER A 97 -18.89 -0.50 -4.60
CA SER A 97 -18.23 -1.54 -3.80
C SER A 97 -19.19 -2.62 -3.34
N HIS A 98 -18.67 -3.81 -3.13
CA HIS A 98 -19.43 -5.01 -2.74
C HIS A 98 -18.71 -5.85 -1.70
N VAL A 99 -19.49 -6.65 -0.98
CA VAL A 99 -19.04 -7.63 0.02
C VAL A 99 -18.17 -6.93 1.08
N HIS A 100 -18.80 -5.98 1.76
CA HIS A 100 -18.17 -5.17 2.80
C HIS A 100 -17.76 -6.07 3.98
N TRP A 101 -16.65 -5.74 4.66
CA TRP A 101 -16.08 -6.42 5.82
C TRP A 101 -15.51 -7.83 5.52
N LEU A 102 -15.92 -8.48 4.48
CA LEU A 102 -15.52 -9.85 4.15
C LEU A 102 -14.39 -9.86 3.10
N THR A 103 -13.20 -9.43 3.51
CA THR A 103 -12.04 -9.34 2.62
C THR A 103 -10.73 -9.32 3.41
N GLY A 104 -9.65 -9.84 2.81
CA GLY A 104 -8.29 -9.71 3.32
C GLY A 104 -7.59 -8.40 2.94
N THR A 105 -8.31 -7.43 2.36
CA THR A 105 -7.74 -6.19 1.83
C THR A 105 -7.00 -5.38 2.88
N ALA A 106 -7.58 -5.24 4.08
CA ALA A 106 -6.97 -4.43 5.14
C ALA A 106 -5.54 -4.89 5.48
N SER A 107 -5.31 -6.21 5.54
CA SER A 107 -3.97 -6.76 5.83
C SER A 107 -2.99 -6.53 4.69
N THR A 108 -3.39 -6.75 3.43
CA THR A 108 -2.50 -6.55 2.28
C THR A 108 -2.17 -5.08 2.05
N VAL A 109 -3.15 -4.18 2.24
CA VAL A 109 -2.92 -2.73 2.15
C VAL A 109 -2.04 -2.25 3.31
N MET A 110 -2.23 -2.77 4.53
CA MET A 110 -1.37 -2.45 5.66
C MET A 110 0.10 -2.84 5.39
N VAL A 111 0.34 -4.03 4.83
CA VAL A 111 1.68 -4.44 4.39
C VAL A 111 2.20 -3.51 3.30
N GLY A 112 1.40 -3.20 2.29
CA GLY A 112 1.76 -2.24 1.23
C GLY A 112 2.14 -0.86 1.77
N CYS A 113 1.45 -0.37 2.80
CA CYS A 113 1.77 0.91 3.43
C CYS A 113 3.01 0.82 4.33
N VAL A 114 3.03 -0.14 5.27
CA VAL A 114 4.09 -0.21 6.30
C VAL A 114 5.42 -0.67 5.71
N GLU A 115 5.41 -1.78 4.96
CA GLU A 115 6.65 -2.32 4.38
C GLU A 115 6.99 -1.69 3.03
N GLY A 116 5.98 -1.20 2.31
CA GLY A 116 6.15 -0.52 1.02
C GLY A 116 6.40 0.99 1.21
N ILE A 117 5.34 1.77 1.41
CA ILE A 117 5.42 3.24 1.42
C ILE A 117 6.31 3.74 2.55
N LEU A 118 6.05 3.34 3.81
CA LEU A 118 6.88 3.75 4.94
C LEU A 118 8.22 3.01 4.99
N GLY A 119 8.34 1.88 4.30
CA GLY A 119 9.58 1.14 4.11
C GLY A 119 10.13 0.44 5.35
N LEU A 120 9.27 0.13 6.34
CA LEU A 120 9.66 -0.59 7.55
C LEU A 120 9.63 -2.10 7.28
N ARG A 121 10.76 -2.69 6.92
CA ARG A 121 10.88 -4.10 6.52
C ARG A 121 11.64 -4.91 7.57
N PRO A 122 10.92 -5.63 8.45
CA PRO A 122 11.55 -6.51 9.41
C PRO A 122 12.16 -7.74 8.71
N ASP A 123 13.31 -8.19 9.22
CA ASP A 123 13.87 -9.48 8.87
C ASP A 123 14.37 -10.22 10.14
N LEU A 124 15.07 -11.34 9.97
CA LEU A 124 15.47 -12.21 11.10
C LEU A 124 16.46 -11.52 12.05
N GLU A 125 17.31 -10.63 11.57
CA GLU A 125 18.41 -10.05 12.31
C GLU A 125 18.23 -8.56 12.64
N GLY A 126 17.14 -7.92 12.12
CA GLY A 126 16.92 -6.50 12.37
C GLY A 126 15.81 -5.87 11.56
N LEU A 127 15.95 -4.59 11.26
CA LEU A 127 14.98 -3.78 10.57
C LEU A 127 15.64 -2.99 9.42
N ARG A 128 15.16 -3.21 8.20
CA ARG A 128 15.53 -2.38 7.04
C ARG A 128 14.59 -1.20 6.91
N LEU A 129 15.15 -0.01 6.68
CA LEU A 129 14.40 1.22 6.41
C LEU A 129 14.58 1.63 4.95
N SER A 130 13.50 1.58 4.16
CA SER A 130 13.55 1.87 2.74
C SER A 130 12.23 2.53 2.29
N PRO A 131 11.96 3.77 2.72
CA PRO A 131 10.75 4.48 2.35
C PRO A 131 10.64 4.68 0.83
N SER A 132 9.38 4.66 0.36
CA SER A 132 9.03 5.00 -1.01
C SER A 132 7.77 5.87 -0.97
N VAL A 133 7.97 7.18 -0.96
CA VAL A 133 6.98 8.18 -0.58
C VAL A 133 6.77 9.23 -1.68
N PRO A 134 5.65 9.98 -1.65
CA PRO A 134 5.48 11.16 -2.50
C PRO A 134 6.62 12.19 -2.29
N LYS A 135 7.06 12.83 -3.37
CA LYS A 135 8.07 13.89 -3.34
C LYS A 135 7.69 15.06 -2.42
N SER A 136 6.39 15.30 -2.27
CA SER A 136 5.84 16.33 -1.40
C SER A 136 6.01 16.06 0.09
N TRP A 137 6.33 14.82 0.48
CA TRP A 137 6.62 14.46 1.86
C TRP A 137 8.06 14.81 2.19
N LYS A 138 8.26 16.04 2.69
CA LYS A 138 9.60 16.58 3.03
C LYS A 138 10.12 16.09 4.36
N HIS A 139 9.22 15.80 5.29
CA HIS A 139 9.49 15.29 6.62
C HIS A 139 8.28 14.51 7.13
N PHE A 140 8.54 13.40 7.84
CA PHE A 140 7.53 12.68 8.62
C PHE A 140 8.18 11.84 9.72
N GLU A 141 7.39 11.48 10.70
CA GLU A 141 7.84 10.71 11.87
C GLU A 141 7.04 9.41 11.98
N ILE A 142 7.69 8.39 12.52
CA ILE A 142 7.07 7.08 12.76
C ILE A 142 7.43 6.63 14.18
N GLU A 143 6.42 6.36 14.99
CA GLU A 143 6.57 5.65 16.25
C GLU A 143 6.38 4.15 16.02
N LYS A 144 7.36 3.35 16.38
CA LYS A 144 7.34 1.90 16.15
C LYS A 144 7.83 1.14 17.37
N VAL A 145 7.07 0.14 17.79
CA VAL A 145 7.60 -0.92 18.67
C VAL A 145 8.09 -2.06 17.79
N PHE A 146 9.37 -2.35 17.87
CA PHE A 146 10.01 -3.46 17.16
C PHE A 146 10.71 -4.38 18.17
N ARG A 147 10.24 -5.63 18.29
CA ARG A 147 10.75 -6.64 19.23
C ARG A 147 10.88 -6.14 20.67
N GLY A 148 9.87 -5.41 21.15
CA GLY A 148 9.83 -4.83 22.50
C GLY A 148 10.67 -3.55 22.69
N LYS A 149 11.38 -3.09 21.66
CA LYS A 149 12.14 -1.84 21.68
C LYS A 149 11.32 -0.72 21.04
N GLN A 150 11.38 0.49 21.62
CA GLN A 150 10.74 1.68 21.07
C GLN A 150 11.67 2.36 20.08
N LEU A 151 11.18 2.68 18.90
CA LEU A 151 11.88 3.45 17.87
C LEU A 151 11.06 4.70 17.55
N HIS A 152 11.67 5.86 17.66
CA HIS A 152 11.22 7.10 17.10
C HIS A 152 12.03 7.35 15.82
N ILE A 153 11.37 7.32 14.68
CA ILE A 153 12.02 7.39 13.37
C ILE A 153 11.61 8.68 12.69
N SER A 154 12.56 9.58 12.50
CA SER A 154 12.42 10.81 11.72
C SER A 154 12.95 10.58 10.31
N VAL A 155 12.14 10.86 9.30
CA VAL A 155 12.50 10.73 7.88
C VAL A 155 12.56 12.12 7.26
N GLU A 156 13.75 12.48 6.75
CA GLU A 156 14.05 13.74 6.11
C GLU A 156 14.18 13.55 4.60
N ASN A 157 13.47 14.37 3.82
CA ASN A 157 13.48 14.33 2.36
C ASN A 157 13.71 15.73 1.75
N PRO A 158 14.90 16.33 2.01
CA PRO A 158 15.19 17.69 1.52
C PRO A 158 15.28 17.79 -0.01
N ASP A 159 15.65 16.70 -0.67
CA ASP A 159 15.85 16.64 -2.11
C ASP A 159 14.57 16.22 -2.89
N GLU A 160 13.43 16.08 -2.19
CA GLU A 160 12.15 15.69 -2.80
C GLU A 160 12.24 14.39 -3.63
N LYS A 161 12.92 13.38 -3.09
CA LYS A 161 13.05 12.06 -3.70
C LYS A 161 11.84 11.19 -3.42
N GLU A 162 11.58 10.26 -4.33
CA GLU A 162 10.54 9.23 -4.10
C GLU A 162 11.04 8.07 -3.25
N SER A 163 12.33 7.80 -3.27
CA SER A 163 12.91 6.65 -2.55
C SER A 163 14.41 6.79 -2.38
N GLY A 164 15.00 5.90 -1.62
CA GLY A 164 16.43 5.81 -1.38
C GLY A 164 16.79 5.91 0.10
N CYS A 165 18.07 5.94 0.38
CA CYS A 165 18.63 6.22 1.70
C CYS A 165 20.02 6.79 1.51
N CYS A 166 20.17 8.09 1.75
CA CYS A 166 21.48 8.77 1.72
C CYS A 166 22.24 8.59 3.02
N SER A 167 21.51 8.55 4.14
CA SER A 167 22.10 8.27 5.45
C SER A 167 21.08 7.71 6.43
N LEU A 168 21.55 6.85 7.33
CA LEU A 168 20.82 6.34 8.47
C LEU A 168 21.64 6.54 9.74
N VAL A 169 21.07 7.18 10.74
CA VAL A 169 21.70 7.44 12.04
C VAL A 169 20.85 6.80 13.13
N LEU A 170 21.44 5.95 13.96
CA LEU A 170 20.81 5.33 15.12
C LEU A 170 21.48 5.86 16.39
N ASN A 171 20.74 6.48 17.30
CA ASN A 171 21.22 7.00 18.58
C ASN A 171 22.50 7.86 18.44
N GLY A 172 22.56 8.70 17.39
CA GLY A 172 23.71 9.55 17.07
C GLY A 172 24.83 8.87 16.29
N GLN A 173 24.79 7.55 16.07
CA GLN A 173 25.78 6.80 15.32
C GLN A 173 25.31 6.56 13.88
N LYS A 174 26.10 6.98 12.89
CA LYS A 174 25.84 6.71 11.47
C LYS A 174 26.06 5.23 11.16
N LEU A 175 25.08 4.60 10.52
CA LEU A 175 25.17 3.22 10.04
C LEU A 175 25.73 3.16 8.61
N ALA A 176 26.24 1.97 8.23
CA ALA A 176 26.86 1.77 6.92
C ALA A 176 25.87 1.75 5.76
N ASP A 177 24.65 1.29 6.04
CA ASP A 177 23.57 1.18 5.05
C ASP A 177 22.20 1.50 5.70
N ASN A 178 21.12 1.18 5.03
CA ASN A 178 19.75 1.42 5.49
C ASN A 178 19.20 0.30 6.41
N TYR A 179 20.08 -0.36 7.16
CA TYR A 179 19.75 -1.49 8.01
C TYR A 179 20.12 -1.25 9.47
N ILE A 180 19.19 -1.53 10.37
CA ILE A 180 19.40 -1.48 11.83
C ILE A 180 19.49 -2.92 12.35
N PRO A 181 20.68 -3.41 12.70
CA PRO A 181 20.85 -4.69 13.38
C PRO A 181 20.18 -4.68 14.76
N GLU A 182 19.47 -5.77 15.10
CA GLU A 182 18.75 -5.85 16.38
C GLU A 182 19.67 -5.66 17.60
N ASN A 183 20.90 -6.16 17.54
CA ASN A 183 21.87 -6.06 18.63
C ASN A 183 22.35 -4.63 18.93
N LEU A 184 22.07 -3.66 18.06
CA LEU A 184 22.34 -2.24 18.29
C LEU A 184 21.17 -1.50 18.95
N LEU A 185 20.01 -2.14 19.05
CA LEU A 185 18.82 -1.53 19.62
C LEU A 185 18.88 -1.48 21.15
N GLN A 186 18.59 -0.30 21.69
CA GLN A 186 18.33 -0.02 23.11
C GLN A 186 16.82 -0.11 23.40
N ASP A 187 16.40 0.10 24.64
CA ASP A 187 14.97 0.12 24.98
C ASP A 187 14.23 1.27 24.30
N LYS A 188 14.89 2.42 24.12
CA LYS A 188 14.40 3.58 23.36
C LYS A 188 15.47 4.00 22.35
N ASN A 189 15.05 4.27 21.14
CA ASN A 189 15.95 4.56 20.02
C ASN A 189 15.48 5.78 19.24
N GLU A 190 16.42 6.67 18.95
CA GLU A 190 16.26 7.78 18.04
C GLU A 190 16.89 7.41 16.69
N VAL A 191 16.07 7.44 15.63
CA VAL A 191 16.49 7.07 14.28
C VAL A 191 16.25 8.25 13.35
N VAL A 192 17.28 8.66 12.63
CA VAL A 192 17.15 9.68 11.58
C VAL A 192 17.56 9.07 10.25
N LEU A 193 16.62 9.04 9.31
CA LEU A 193 16.84 8.60 7.94
C LEU A 193 16.74 9.79 7.00
N THR A 194 17.72 9.95 6.09
CA THR A 194 17.67 10.95 5.01
C THR A 194 17.55 10.24 3.66
N LEU A 195 16.54 10.61 2.86
CA LEU A 195 16.32 10.15 1.49
C LEU A 195 17.27 10.79 0.47
#